data_73b19ca96b1f73111d6149fe3b91da00
#
_entry.id   73b19ca96b1f73111d6149fe3b91da00
#
_cell.length_a   1.000
_cell.length_b   1.000
_cell.length_c   1.000
_cell.angle_alpha   90.00
_cell.angle_beta   90.00
_cell.angle_gamma   90.00
#
_symmetry.space_group_name_H-M   'P 1'
#
loop_
_entity.id
_entity.type
_entity.pdbx_description
1 polymer ?
#
loop_
_entity_poly.entity_id
_entity_poly.type
_entity_poly.pdbx_seq_one_letter_code
_entity_poly.pdbx_strand_id
1 'polypeptide(L)'
;MKKWTIEDSKETYNIKGWGVNFFGVNEKGHVYVSPKKDNVQVDLKELVDELATAHVSAPMLLRFPDILDTRIQSTAACFEKATKQYDFKGDHYIVFPIKVNQMRPVVEEIISHGAKYNIGLEAGSKPELHAVLAQHMDSDSIVICNGHKDQNYIEMALLAQKMGKRLFLVIEKLPELRIIAETAAKLNVKP
;
A
#
# COMPACT_ATOMS: atom_id res chain seq x y z
N MET A 1 14.94 -44.96 8.85
CA MET A 1 14.71 -43.58 8.29
C MET A 1 14.02 -42.74 9.36
N LYS A 2 14.48 -41.52 9.61
CA LYS A 2 13.78 -40.55 10.49
C LYS A 2 12.40 -40.26 9.88
N LYS A 3 11.34 -40.35 10.68
CA LYS A 3 9.98 -39.97 10.22
C LYS A 3 9.92 -38.45 10.07
N TRP A 4 9.42 -37.98 8.93
CA TRP A 4 9.23 -36.56 8.66
C TRP A 4 8.19 -35.95 9.60
N THR A 5 8.46 -34.77 10.13
CA THR A 5 7.60 -34.09 11.09
C THR A 5 7.14 -32.72 10.55
N ILE A 6 6.13 -32.14 11.20
CA ILE A 6 5.68 -30.77 10.89
C ILE A 6 6.82 -29.77 11.12
N GLU A 7 7.65 -29.96 12.14
CA GLU A 7 8.80 -29.09 12.40
C GLU A 7 9.84 -29.17 11.29
N ASP A 8 10.12 -30.39 10.77
CA ASP A 8 11.00 -30.54 9.60
C ASP A 8 10.44 -29.76 8.38
N SER A 9 9.10 -29.72 8.20
CA SER A 9 8.46 -28.93 7.14
C SER A 9 8.59 -27.43 7.39
N LYS A 10 8.32 -26.96 8.60
CA LYS A 10 8.46 -25.52 8.96
C LYS A 10 9.87 -25.02 8.72
N GLU A 11 10.88 -25.81 9.07
CA GLU A 11 12.29 -25.48 8.86
C GLU A 11 12.66 -25.50 7.38
N THR A 12 12.34 -26.60 6.68
CA THR A 12 12.69 -26.80 5.26
C THR A 12 12.11 -25.72 4.36
N TYR A 13 10.84 -25.35 4.60
CA TYR A 13 10.15 -24.30 3.83
C TYR A 13 10.31 -22.90 4.41
N ASN A 14 11.13 -22.74 5.44
CA ASN A 14 11.40 -21.46 6.11
C ASN A 14 10.11 -20.65 6.44
N ILE A 15 9.09 -21.35 6.96
CA ILE A 15 7.78 -20.75 7.24
C ILE A 15 7.91 -19.53 8.16
N LYS A 16 8.77 -19.60 9.17
CA LYS A 16 9.02 -18.49 10.10
C LYS A 16 9.59 -17.26 9.40
N GLY A 17 10.48 -17.45 8.41
CA GLY A 17 11.16 -16.37 7.70
C GLY A 17 10.21 -15.57 6.78
N TRP A 18 9.49 -16.26 5.89
CA TRP A 18 8.59 -15.56 4.97
C TRP A 18 7.22 -15.28 5.57
N GLY A 19 6.75 -16.11 6.48
CA GLY A 19 5.42 -15.98 7.10
C GLY A 19 5.29 -14.81 8.07
N VAL A 20 6.39 -14.38 8.68
CA VAL A 20 6.50 -13.21 9.58
C VAL A 20 5.36 -13.18 10.61
N ASN A 21 5.00 -14.34 11.16
CA ASN A 21 3.88 -14.57 12.09
C ASN A 21 2.47 -14.30 11.52
N PHE A 22 2.33 -14.07 10.21
CA PHE A 22 1.03 -14.09 9.56
C PHE A 22 0.66 -15.49 9.09
N PHE A 23 1.65 -16.30 8.74
CA PHE A 23 1.47 -17.67 8.27
C PHE A 23 2.18 -18.66 9.18
N GLY A 24 1.61 -19.84 9.32
CA GLY A 24 2.19 -20.94 10.06
C GLY A 24 1.67 -22.27 9.54
N VAL A 25 2.06 -23.37 10.23
CA VAL A 25 1.55 -24.71 9.97
C VAL A 25 0.91 -25.22 11.26
N ASN A 26 -0.34 -25.70 11.17
CA ASN A 26 -1.10 -26.24 12.29
C ASN A 26 -0.75 -27.72 12.57
N GLU A 27 -1.39 -28.30 13.58
CA GLU A 27 -1.17 -29.69 13.98
C GLU A 27 -1.60 -30.75 12.93
N LYS A 28 -2.47 -30.33 11.98
CA LYS A 28 -2.87 -31.17 10.84
C LYS A 28 -1.84 -31.15 9.70
N GLY A 29 -0.80 -30.29 9.80
CA GLY A 29 0.17 -30.06 8.73
C GLY A 29 -0.33 -29.09 7.65
N HIS A 30 -1.44 -28.40 7.87
CA HIS A 30 -1.97 -27.41 6.94
C HIS A 30 -1.38 -26.05 7.20
N VAL A 31 -1.16 -25.28 6.14
CA VAL A 31 -0.82 -23.85 6.26
C VAL A 31 -2.05 -23.08 6.73
N TYR A 32 -1.86 -22.25 7.74
CA TYR A 32 -2.87 -21.29 8.18
C TYR A 32 -2.38 -19.85 8.01
N VAL A 33 -3.33 -18.92 7.95
CA VAL A 33 -3.07 -17.49 8.02
C VAL A 33 -3.73 -16.90 9.27
N SER A 34 -2.99 -16.01 9.97
CA SER A 34 -3.49 -15.18 11.08
C SER A 34 -3.31 -13.71 10.68
N PRO A 35 -4.29 -13.10 10.00
CA PRO A 35 -4.12 -11.79 9.37
C PRO A 35 -3.84 -10.64 10.35
N LYS A 36 -4.33 -10.76 11.58
CA LYS A 36 -4.14 -9.77 12.66
C LYS A 36 -3.07 -10.16 13.66
N LYS A 37 -2.42 -11.30 13.45
CA LYS A 37 -1.47 -11.89 14.42
C LYS A 37 -2.09 -12.14 15.80
N ASP A 38 -3.36 -12.42 15.82
CA ASP A 38 -4.14 -12.80 17.00
C ASP A 38 -4.38 -14.32 17.03
N ASN A 39 -5.31 -14.76 17.87
CA ASN A 39 -5.66 -16.18 17.99
C ASN A 39 -6.60 -16.67 16.87
N VAL A 40 -7.03 -15.78 15.96
CA VAL A 40 -7.88 -16.16 14.84
C VAL A 40 -6.98 -16.68 13.72
N GLN A 41 -7.23 -17.92 13.32
CA GLN A 41 -6.49 -18.61 12.27
C GLN A 41 -7.45 -19.15 11.22
N VAL A 42 -7.12 -18.96 9.96
CA VAL A 42 -7.83 -19.53 8.82
C VAL A 42 -6.98 -20.64 8.24
N ASP A 43 -7.44 -21.88 8.32
CA ASP A 43 -6.81 -23.03 7.68
C ASP A 43 -7.00 -22.94 6.16
N LEU A 44 -5.91 -22.76 5.42
CA LEU A 44 -6.00 -22.54 3.96
C LEU A 44 -6.44 -23.79 3.21
N LYS A 45 -6.14 -24.98 3.73
CA LYS A 45 -6.59 -26.23 3.08
C LYS A 45 -8.12 -26.37 3.23
N GLU A 46 -8.63 -26.16 4.43
CA GLU A 46 -10.07 -26.22 4.69
C GLU A 46 -10.81 -25.15 3.88
N LEU A 47 -10.30 -23.91 3.81
CA LEU A 47 -10.86 -22.83 3.01
C LEU A 47 -10.95 -23.21 1.52
N VAL A 48 -9.87 -23.77 0.97
CA VAL A 48 -9.84 -24.18 -0.46
C VAL A 48 -10.82 -25.33 -0.71
N ASP A 49 -10.96 -26.28 0.20
CA ASP A 49 -11.91 -27.38 0.08
C ASP A 49 -13.36 -26.87 0.13
N GLU A 50 -13.65 -25.90 1.01
CA GLU A 50 -14.95 -25.25 1.09
C GLU A 50 -15.29 -24.49 -0.20
N LEU A 51 -14.34 -23.70 -0.72
CA LEU A 51 -14.48 -22.99 -1.99
C LEU A 51 -14.75 -23.94 -3.16
N ALA A 52 -14.09 -25.11 -3.17
CA ALA A 52 -14.32 -26.12 -4.20
C ALA A 52 -15.77 -26.65 -4.15
N THR A 53 -16.37 -26.81 -2.96
CA THR A 53 -17.79 -27.19 -2.84
C THR A 53 -18.72 -26.11 -3.35
N ALA A 54 -18.30 -24.85 -3.31
CA ALA A 54 -19.01 -23.70 -3.89
C ALA A 54 -18.68 -23.48 -5.39
N HIS A 55 -18.10 -24.47 -6.06
CA HIS A 55 -17.69 -24.43 -7.48
C HIS A 55 -16.62 -23.40 -7.83
N VAL A 56 -15.84 -22.93 -6.83
CA VAL A 56 -14.65 -22.11 -7.06
C VAL A 56 -13.44 -23.03 -7.13
N SER A 57 -12.82 -23.15 -8.29
CA SER A 57 -11.68 -24.05 -8.53
C SER A 57 -10.36 -23.30 -8.64
N ALA A 58 -9.26 -24.03 -8.41
CA ALA A 58 -7.93 -23.52 -8.71
C ALA A 58 -7.70 -23.35 -10.25
N PRO A 59 -6.84 -22.39 -10.68
CA PRO A 59 -6.03 -21.50 -9.85
C PRO A 59 -6.85 -20.37 -9.21
N MET A 60 -6.56 -20.04 -7.93
CA MET A 60 -7.22 -18.95 -7.22
C MET A 60 -6.20 -18.06 -6.50
N LEU A 61 -6.53 -16.80 -6.32
CA LEU A 61 -5.76 -15.84 -5.54
C LEU A 61 -6.53 -15.45 -4.28
N LEU A 62 -6.02 -15.86 -3.12
CA LEU A 62 -6.57 -15.49 -1.83
C LEU A 62 -5.89 -14.20 -1.33
N ARG A 63 -6.67 -13.25 -0.88
CA ARG A 63 -6.19 -11.99 -0.30
C ARG A 63 -6.74 -11.82 1.10
N PHE A 64 -5.90 -11.32 1.99
CA PHE A 64 -6.23 -11.04 3.39
C PHE A 64 -5.94 -9.56 3.68
N PRO A 65 -6.90 -8.66 3.47
CA PRO A 65 -6.70 -7.19 3.62
C PRO A 65 -6.21 -6.81 5.01
N ASP A 66 -6.64 -7.50 6.05
CA ASP A 66 -6.17 -7.27 7.43
C ASP A 66 -4.63 -7.34 7.59
N ILE A 67 -3.94 -8.05 6.69
CA ILE A 67 -2.46 -8.06 6.69
C ILE A 67 -1.93 -6.70 6.29
N LEU A 68 -2.54 -6.03 5.31
CA LEU A 68 -2.17 -4.68 4.89
C LEU A 68 -2.39 -3.70 6.04
N ASP A 69 -3.58 -3.75 6.68
CA ASP A 69 -3.88 -2.90 7.84
C ASP A 69 -2.86 -3.11 8.97
N THR A 70 -2.61 -4.35 9.37
CA THR A 70 -1.61 -4.67 10.40
C THR A 70 -0.21 -4.15 10.04
N ARG A 71 0.19 -4.19 8.78
CA ARG A 71 1.49 -3.66 8.33
C ARG A 71 1.53 -2.13 8.37
N ILE A 72 0.47 -1.46 7.92
CA ILE A 72 0.35 0.00 7.99
C ILE A 72 0.41 0.45 9.45
N GLN A 73 -0.37 -0.16 10.33
CA GLN A 73 -0.37 0.14 11.76
C GLN A 73 1.02 -0.02 12.38
N SER A 74 1.68 -1.14 12.13
CA SER A 74 3.00 -1.41 12.71
C SER A 74 4.05 -0.42 12.23
N THR A 75 3.99 0.00 10.96
CA THR A 75 4.89 1.01 10.40
C THR A 75 4.63 2.37 11.04
N ALA A 76 3.37 2.81 11.08
CA ALA A 76 2.98 4.07 11.70
C ALA A 76 3.38 4.13 13.18
N ALA A 77 3.15 3.06 13.94
CA ALA A 77 3.54 2.98 15.35
C ALA A 77 5.06 3.11 15.58
N CYS A 78 5.88 2.55 14.67
CA CYS A 78 7.33 2.71 14.73
C CYS A 78 7.75 4.18 14.57
N PHE A 79 7.17 4.88 13.58
CA PHE A 79 7.45 6.30 13.36
C PHE A 79 6.89 7.18 14.48
N GLU A 80 5.69 6.91 14.97
CA GLU A 80 5.13 7.62 16.12
C GLU A 80 6.02 7.49 17.36
N LYS A 81 6.52 6.28 17.65
CA LYS A 81 7.46 6.05 18.75
C LYS A 81 8.76 6.85 18.55
N ALA A 82 9.33 6.84 17.35
CA ALA A 82 10.54 7.58 17.03
C ALA A 82 10.31 9.09 17.15
N THR A 83 9.22 9.61 16.63
CA THR A 83 8.82 11.02 16.74
C THR A 83 8.76 11.48 18.20
N LYS A 84 8.14 10.69 19.08
CA LYS A 84 8.08 10.98 20.52
C LYS A 84 9.48 10.89 21.18
N GLN A 85 10.26 9.87 20.82
CA GLN A 85 11.58 9.63 21.43
C GLN A 85 12.57 10.74 21.09
N TYR A 86 12.52 11.30 19.89
CA TYR A 86 13.44 12.34 19.41
C TYR A 86 12.85 13.74 19.43
N ASP A 87 11.67 13.92 20.01
CA ASP A 87 10.96 15.22 20.08
C ASP A 87 10.83 15.90 18.70
N PHE A 88 10.61 15.10 17.66
CA PHE A 88 10.44 15.61 16.30
C PHE A 88 9.12 16.39 16.18
N LYS A 89 9.18 17.61 15.63
CA LYS A 89 8.04 18.54 15.60
C LYS A 89 7.26 18.52 14.27
N GLY A 90 7.70 17.76 13.31
CA GLY A 90 7.01 17.61 12.02
C GLY A 90 6.03 16.43 12.00
N ASP A 91 5.24 16.38 10.95
CA ASP A 91 4.36 15.25 10.67
C ASP A 91 5.07 14.20 9.83
N HIS A 92 4.67 12.94 10.02
CA HIS A 92 5.13 11.82 9.22
C HIS A 92 4.00 11.36 8.28
N TYR A 93 4.31 11.20 7.02
CA TYR A 93 3.41 10.69 6.00
C TYR A 93 3.94 9.39 5.40
N ILE A 94 3.11 8.35 5.37
CA ILE A 94 3.40 7.12 4.62
C ILE A 94 2.89 7.35 3.20
N VAL A 95 3.73 7.10 2.19
CA VAL A 95 3.33 7.25 0.79
C VAL A 95 3.48 5.92 0.06
N PHE A 96 2.40 5.42 -0.51
CA PHE A 96 2.39 4.17 -1.25
C PHE A 96 2.52 4.43 -2.76
N PRO A 97 3.60 3.94 -3.40
CA PRO A 97 3.76 4.05 -4.85
C PRO A 97 2.81 3.05 -5.56
N ILE A 98 1.85 3.55 -6.33
CA ILE A 98 0.86 2.66 -6.96
C ILE A 98 1.45 1.69 -7.99
N LYS A 99 2.62 2.01 -8.55
CA LYS A 99 3.35 1.12 -9.47
C LYS A 99 3.72 -0.24 -8.86
N VAL A 100 3.84 -0.31 -7.53
CA VAL A 100 4.17 -1.55 -6.81
C VAL A 100 3.01 -2.55 -6.92
N ASN A 101 1.78 -2.08 -6.72
CA ASN A 101 0.56 -2.85 -6.96
C ASN A 101 -0.60 -1.88 -7.22
N GLN A 102 -0.96 -1.71 -8.48
CA GLN A 102 -2.01 -0.77 -8.90
C GLN A 102 -3.41 -1.40 -8.97
N MET A 103 -3.58 -2.61 -8.46
CA MET A 103 -4.90 -3.23 -8.40
C MET A 103 -5.82 -2.42 -7.49
N ARG A 104 -6.94 -1.98 -8.06
CA ARG A 104 -7.91 -1.13 -7.38
C ARG A 104 -8.27 -1.58 -5.97
N PRO A 105 -8.62 -2.87 -5.72
CA PRO A 105 -8.96 -3.33 -4.37
C PRO A 105 -7.80 -3.18 -3.37
N VAL A 106 -6.54 -3.35 -3.82
CA VAL A 106 -5.37 -3.19 -2.94
C VAL A 106 -5.15 -1.72 -2.59
N VAL A 107 -5.27 -0.82 -3.57
CA VAL A 107 -5.09 0.62 -3.37
C VAL A 107 -6.20 1.17 -2.47
N GLU A 108 -7.46 0.78 -2.70
CA GLU A 108 -8.60 1.18 -1.86
C GLU A 108 -8.43 0.73 -0.41
N GLU A 109 -7.96 -0.49 -0.16
CA GLU A 109 -7.67 -0.99 1.19
C GLU A 109 -6.55 -0.18 1.87
N ILE A 110 -5.46 0.10 1.13
CA ILE A 110 -4.35 0.91 1.67
C ILE A 110 -4.82 2.30 2.06
N ILE A 111 -5.63 2.96 1.23
CA ILE A 111 -6.17 4.29 1.52
C ILE A 111 -7.13 4.24 2.71
N SER A 112 -8.11 3.33 2.67
CA SER A 112 -9.15 3.19 3.69
C SER A 112 -8.55 2.96 5.08
N HIS A 113 -7.65 1.99 5.20
CA HIS A 113 -7.01 1.67 6.47
C HIS A 113 -5.91 2.65 6.87
N GLY A 114 -5.31 3.32 5.87
CA GLY A 114 -4.21 4.26 6.05
C GLY A 114 -4.64 5.70 6.36
N ALA A 115 -5.91 6.06 6.18
CA ALA A 115 -6.42 7.43 6.35
C ALA A 115 -6.03 8.02 7.72
N LYS A 116 -6.22 7.27 8.80
CA LYS A 116 -5.86 7.67 10.17
C LYS A 116 -4.35 7.81 10.43
N TYR A 117 -3.50 7.41 9.47
CA TYR A 117 -2.04 7.49 9.54
C TYR A 117 -1.43 8.42 8.50
N ASN A 118 -2.24 9.31 7.93
CA ASN A 118 -1.82 10.27 6.90
C ASN A 118 -1.19 9.57 5.69
N ILE A 119 -1.78 8.45 5.24
CA ILE A 119 -1.25 7.76 4.07
C ILE A 119 -1.55 8.55 2.80
N GLY A 120 -0.53 8.66 1.93
CA GLY A 120 -0.63 9.26 0.63
C GLY A 120 -0.33 8.26 -0.48
N LEU A 121 -0.42 8.70 -1.72
CA LEU A 121 -0.08 7.93 -2.90
C LEU A 121 1.01 8.60 -3.72
N GLU A 122 1.84 7.80 -4.38
CA GLU A 122 2.82 8.29 -5.35
C GLU A 122 2.41 7.83 -6.76
N ALA A 123 2.52 8.75 -7.71
CA ALA A 123 2.34 8.52 -9.13
C ALA A 123 3.61 8.89 -9.89
N GLY A 124 4.16 7.96 -10.65
CA GLY A 124 5.37 8.16 -11.46
C GLY A 124 5.08 8.43 -12.94
N SER A 125 3.81 8.43 -13.35
CA SER A 125 3.39 8.64 -14.73
C SER A 125 1.99 9.23 -14.83
N LYS A 126 1.60 9.76 -16.02
CA LYS A 126 0.24 10.28 -16.23
C LYS A 126 -0.86 9.23 -15.98
N PRO A 127 -0.78 8.00 -16.50
CA PRO A 127 -1.79 6.99 -16.19
C PRO A 127 -1.89 6.68 -14.70
N GLU A 128 -0.77 6.65 -13.99
CA GLU A 128 -0.76 6.47 -12.53
C GLU A 128 -1.42 7.65 -11.83
N LEU A 129 -1.15 8.90 -12.25
CA LEU A 129 -1.83 10.06 -11.67
C LEU A 129 -3.34 10.02 -11.90
N HIS A 130 -3.82 9.59 -13.08
CA HIS A 130 -5.25 9.37 -13.30
C HIS A 130 -5.82 8.34 -12.32
N ALA A 131 -5.12 7.22 -12.11
CA ALA A 131 -5.56 6.19 -11.17
C ALA A 131 -5.58 6.71 -9.72
N VAL A 132 -4.60 7.52 -9.32
CA VAL A 132 -4.54 8.17 -8.00
C VAL A 132 -5.68 9.17 -7.81
N LEU A 133 -5.93 10.03 -8.81
CA LEU A 133 -7.00 11.03 -8.73
C LEU A 133 -8.40 10.42 -8.73
N ALA A 134 -8.56 9.21 -9.26
CA ALA A 134 -9.80 8.45 -9.20
C ALA A 134 -10.08 7.83 -7.81
N GLN A 135 -9.09 7.85 -6.91
CA GLN A 135 -9.27 7.33 -5.56
C GLN A 135 -9.99 8.34 -4.65
N HIS A 136 -10.78 7.81 -3.73
CA HIS A 136 -11.42 8.60 -2.69
C HIS A 136 -10.46 8.80 -1.52
N MET A 137 -9.65 9.86 -1.59
CA MET A 137 -8.66 10.21 -0.57
C MET A 137 -9.13 11.42 0.24
N ASP A 138 -8.82 11.42 1.53
CA ASP A 138 -9.08 12.58 2.40
C ASP A 138 -8.33 13.82 1.91
N SER A 139 -8.83 15.00 2.28
CA SER A 139 -8.25 16.30 1.90
C SER A 139 -6.81 16.47 2.36
N ASP A 140 -6.45 15.87 3.48
CA ASP A 140 -5.12 15.97 4.09
C ASP A 140 -4.12 14.94 3.53
N SER A 141 -4.62 13.93 2.80
CA SER A 141 -3.77 12.95 2.12
C SER A 141 -2.92 13.61 1.05
N ILE A 142 -1.65 13.24 1.00
CA ILE A 142 -0.71 13.80 0.02
C ILE A 142 -0.61 12.92 -1.23
N VAL A 143 -0.37 13.57 -2.36
CA VAL A 143 -0.02 12.91 -3.63
C VAL A 143 1.35 13.37 -4.07
N ILE A 144 2.28 12.44 -4.24
CA ILE A 144 3.63 12.71 -4.73
C ILE A 144 3.69 12.40 -6.23
N CYS A 145 4.00 13.41 -7.03
CA CYS A 145 4.14 13.28 -8.47
C CYS A 145 5.61 13.16 -8.84
N ASN A 146 6.09 11.93 -8.99
CA ASN A 146 7.44 11.57 -9.42
C ASN A 146 7.52 11.33 -10.93
N GLY A 147 8.71 10.95 -11.39
CA GLY A 147 8.99 10.62 -12.78
C GLY A 147 9.06 11.84 -13.69
N HIS A 148 9.40 11.60 -14.95
CA HIS A 148 9.47 12.65 -15.96
C HIS A 148 8.06 13.19 -16.28
N LYS A 149 7.91 14.51 -16.17
CA LYS A 149 6.62 15.19 -16.37
C LYS A 149 6.66 16.05 -17.62
N ASP A 150 5.78 15.72 -18.56
CA ASP A 150 5.46 16.62 -19.68
C ASP A 150 4.41 17.67 -19.24
N GLN A 151 4.11 18.58 -20.14
CA GLN A 151 3.15 19.66 -19.89
C GLN A 151 1.78 19.13 -19.46
N ASN A 152 1.27 18.07 -20.09
CA ASN A 152 -0.05 17.54 -19.77
C ASN A 152 -0.09 16.90 -18.36
N TYR A 153 1.00 16.25 -17.95
CA TYR A 153 1.11 15.72 -16.58
C TYR A 153 1.07 16.87 -15.55
N ILE A 154 1.87 17.92 -15.79
CA ILE A 154 1.94 19.09 -14.91
C ILE A 154 0.58 19.82 -14.87
N GLU A 155 -0.06 20.03 -16.01
CA GLU A 155 -1.38 20.65 -16.08
C GLU A 155 -2.43 19.87 -15.29
N MET A 156 -2.46 18.55 -15.43
CA MET A 156 -3.36 17.66 -14.66
C MET A 156 -3.11 17.74 -13.15
N ALA A 157 -1.85 17.73 -12.72
CA ALA A 157 -1.50 17.84 -11.32
C ALA A 157 -1.93 19.20 -10.73
N LEU A 158 -1.68 20.30 -11.43
CA LEU A 158 -2.07 21.64 -11.00
C LEU A 158 -3.61 21.83 -10.99
N LEU A 159 -4.33 21.24 -11.94
CA LEU A 159 -5.79 21.22 -11.91
C LEU A 159 -6.32 20.42 -10.70
N ALA A 160 -5.72 19.28 -10.38
CA ALA A 160 -6.09 18.53 -9.20
C ALA A 160 -5.83 19.30 -7.90
N GLN A 161 -4.74 20.06 -7.84
CA GLN A 161 -4.47 20.97 -6.72
C GLN A 161 -5.54 22.07 -6.63
N LYS A 162 -5.94 22.65 -7.76
CA LYS A 162 -7.04 23.63 -7.81
C LYS A 162 -8.37 23.05 -7.30
N MET A 163 -8.56 21.75 -7.45
CA MET A 163 -9.71 20.99 -6.90
C MET A 163 -9.55 20.62 -5.42
N GLY A 164 -8.50 21.10 -4.74
CA GLY A 164 -8.27 20.89 -3.32
C GLY A 164 -7.43 19.66 -2.97
N LYS A 165 -6.82 18.99 -3.95
CA LYS A 165 -5.88 17.90 -3.66
C LYS A 165 -4.51 18.47 -3.22
N ARG A 166 -3.89 17.86 -2.23
CA ARG A 166 -2.57 18.24 -1.72
C ARG A 166 -1.49 17.50 -2.50
N LEU A 167 -0.89 18.14 -3.51
CA LEU A 167 0.12 17.52 -4.37
C LEU A 167 1.51 18.12 -4.17
N PHE A 168 2.51 17.26 -4.42
CA PHE A 168 3.92 17.63 -4.49
C PHE A 168 4.47 17.22 -5.86
N LEU A 169 4.90 18.20 -6.65
CA LEU A 169 5.57 17.98 -7.92
C LEU A 169 7.07 17.85 -7.68
N VAL A 170 7.62 16.65 -7.82
CA VAL A 170 9.05 16.42 -7.72
C VAL A 170 9.71 16.78 -9.05
N ILE A 171 10.63 17.73 -9.04
CA ILE A 171 11.34 18.19 -10.24
C ILE A 171 12.46 17.19 -10.56
N GLU A 172 12.28 16.43 -11.64
CA GLU A 172 13.25 15.47 -12.13
C GLU A 172 14.25 16.12 -13.11
N LYS A 173 13.77 17.12 -13.86
CA LYS A 173 14.55 17.83 -14.86
C LYS A 173 14.33 19.33 -14.74
N LEU A 174 15.42 20.11 -14.85
CA LEU A 174 15.34 21.58 -14.76
C LEU A 174 14.28 22.24 -15.70
N PRO A 175 14.05 21.79 -16.94
CA PRO A 175 12.98 22.34 -17.78
C PRO A 175 11.57 22.19 -17.19
N GLU A 176 11.32 21.19 -16.33
CA GLU A 176 10.00 21.02 -15.69
C GLU A 176 9.64 22.21 -14.81
N LEU A 177 10.62 22.84 -14.16
CA LEU A 177 10.39 24.02 -13.33
C LEU A 177 9.74 25.17 -14.13
N ARG A 178 10.23 25.41 -15.35
CA ARG A 178 9.68 26.41 -16.25
C ARG A 178 8.24 26.06 -16.65
N ILE A 179 7.98 24.81 -17.04
CA ILE A 179 6.65 24.34 -17.43
C ILE A 179 5.68 24.48 -16.25
N ILE A 180 6.11 24.14 -15.04
CA ILE A 180 5.30 24.30 -13.81
C ILE A 180 4.93 25.77 -13.61
N ALA A 181 5.90 26.69 -13.67
CA ALA A 181 5.66 28.11 -13.47
C ALA A 181 4.72 28.72 -14.51
N GLU A 182 4.94 28.42 -15.79
CA GLU A 182 4.13 28.92 -16.91
C GLU A 182 2.69 28.36 -16.81
N THR A 183 2.54 27.06 -16.52
CA THR A 183 1.22 26.41 -16.40
C THR A 183 0.48 26.88 -15.16
N ALA A 184 1.15 27.06 -14.04
CA ALA A 184 0.57 27.57 -12.81
C ALA A 184 0.03 29.01 -13.00
N ALA A 185 0.80 29.87 -13.69
CA ALA A 185 0.35 31.23 -14.03
C ALA A 185 -0.88 31.19 -14.94
N LYS A 186 -0.90 30.37 -16.00
CA LYS A 186 -2.03 30.19 -16.91
C LYS A 186 -3.30 29.73 -16.20
N LEU A 187 -3.17 28.80 -15.27
CA LEU A 187 -4.29 28.20 -14.51
C LEU A 187 -4.72 29.08 -13.30
N ASN A 188 -3.95 30.11 -12.99
CA ASN A 188 -4.10 30.89 -11.76
C ASN A 188 -4.11 30.00 -10.50
N VAL A 189 -3.09 29.19 -10.38
CA VAL A 189 -2.85 28.28 -9.25
C VAL A 189 -1.47 28.56 -8.69
N LYS A 190 -1.30 28.51 -7.39
CA LYS A 190 0.02 28.57 -6.76
C LYS A 190 0.61 27.17 -6.78
N PRO A 191 1.77 26.92 -7.44
CA PRO A 191 2.38 25.61 -7.49
C PRO A 191 2.98 25.18 -6.16
#